data_3dbe183468c830c9ce1b35d2f1f7c180
#
_entry.id   3dbe183468c830c9ce1b35d2f1f7c180
#
_cell.length_a   1.000
_cell.length_b   1.000
_cell.length_c   1.000
_cell.angle_alpha   90.00
_cell.angle_beta   90.00
_cell.angle_gamma   90.00
#
_symmetry.space_group_name_H-M   'P 1'
#
loop_
_entity.id
_entity.type
_entity.pdbx_description
1 polymer ?
#
loop_
_entity_poly.entity_id
_entity_poly.type
_entity_poly.pdbx_seq_one_letter_code
_entity_poly.pdbx_strand_id
1 'polypeptide(L)'
;MNHMVTTKKAKVQFNWQDPFLIEQQLSPDERMIRDAAHAYCQERLQPRVLEQFRHETTDPSIFREMGELGLLGPTIPEQYGGAGLNYVSYGLVAREIEYVDSGYRSMASVQSSLVMVPIHEFGTEEQKQKYLPKLATGEYIGCFGLTEPDHGSDPGSMSTRAKKVEGGYRLSGAKMWITNSPIADVFVVWAKEVSAEGNVGDIRGFILEKGWEGLSAPAIHGKVGLRASITGEIVMDNVFVPEENAFPEIRSLKGPFTCLNSARYGIAWGAMGAAEFCWHTAHQYTMDRKQFGRPLAANQLIQKKLADMQTEIALGLQAALRFGRMKDEGIASVEGTSLIKRNNCGKALDIARMARDMMGGNGISDEFGVARHLVNLEVVNTYEGTHDVHALILGRAQTGIAAFSN
;
A
#
# COMPACT_ATOMS: atom_id res chain seq x y z
N MET A 1 7.80 -51.97 -41.86
CA MET A 1 8.41 -50.62 -41.81
C MET A 1 7.52 -49.71 -41.01
N ASN A 2 7.88 -49.50 -39.73
CA ASN A 2 7.17 -48.57 -38.85
C ASN A 2 7.73 -47.15 -39.09
N HIS A 3 6.93 -46.30 -39.73
CA HIS A 3 7.24 -44.88 -39.78
C HIS A 3 6.95 -44.26 -38.40
N MET A 4 8.02 -44.06 -37.60
CA MET A 4 7.96 -43.16 -36.46
C MET A 4 7.71 -41.74 -36.99
N VAL A 5 6.48 -41.25 -36.80
CA VAL A 5 6.17 -39.83 -36.98
C VAL A 5 6.77 -39.06 -35.79
N THR A 6 7.96 -38.51 -36.00
CA THR A 6 8.55 -37.57 -35.06
C THR A 6 7.75 -36.26 -35.11
N THR A 7 6.79 -36.10 -34.19
CA THR A 7 6.15 -34.79 -33.96
C THR A 7 7.22 -33.81 -33.47
N LYS A 8 7.65 -32.89 -34.34
CA LYS A 8 8.50 -31.77 -33.96
C LYS A 8 7.76 -31.01 -32.81
N LYS A 9 8.27 -31.08 -31.56
CA LYS A 9 7.79 -30.22 -30.49
C LYS A 9 7.86 -28.77 -30.97
N ALA A 10 6.76 -28.04 -30.86
CA ALA A 10 6.73 -26.61 -31.17
C ALA A 10 7.81 -25.91 -30.33
N LYS A 11 8.57 -25.01 -30.99
CA LYS A 11 9.61 -24.25 -30.29
C LYS A 11 8.94 -23.33 -29.25
N VAL A 12 9.30 -23.45 -27.98
CA VAL A 12 8.82 -22.59 -26.91
C VAL A 12 9.22 -21.16 -27.22
N GLN A 13 8.24 -20.25 -27.24
CA GLN A 13 8.50 -18.83 -27.43
C GLN A 13 8.64 -18.17 -26.07
N PHE A 14 9.63 -17.30 -25.91
CA PHE A 14 9.82 -16.50 -24.70
C PHE A 14 8.85 -15.30 -24.71
N ASN A 15 7.99 -15.23 -23.70
CA ASN A 15 7.15 -14.06 -23.47
C ASN A 15 7.90 -13.09 -22.58
N TRP A 16 8.49 -12.06 -23.16
CA TRP A 16 9.31 -11.11 -22.43
C TRP A 16 8.49 -10.22 -21.46
N GLN A 17 7.19 -10.04 -21.69
CA GLN A 17 6.30 -9.27 -20.82
C GLN A 17 5.83 -10.07 -19.60
N ASP A 18 5.76 -11.40 -19.73
CA ASP A 18 5.38 -12.31 -18.63
C ASP A 18 6.26 -13.59 -18.69
N PRO A 19 7.55 -13.47 -18.28
CA PRO A 19 8.53 -14.56 -18.45
C PRO A 19 8.18 -15.83 -17.67
N PHE A 20 7.47 -15.73 -16.56
CA PHE A 20 7.04 -16.85 -15.72
C PHE A 20 5.58 -17.24 -15.91
N LEU A 21 4.92 -16.65 -16.90
CA LEU A 21 3.53 -16.95 -17.24
C LEU A 21 2.60 -16.82 -16.01
N ILE A 22 2.73 -15.70 -15.30
CA ILE A 22 1.91 -15.39 -14.13
C ILE A 22 0.43 -15.43 -14.49
N GLU A 23 0.08 -14.94 -15.68
CA GLU A 23 -1.28 -14.98 -16.21
C GLU A 23 -1.90 -16.38 -16.16
N GLN A 24 -1.11 -17.42 -16.44
CA GLN A 24 -1.57 -18.81 -16.41
C GLN A 24 -1.70 -19.37 -14.99
N GLN A 25 -1.11 -18.73 -14.00
CA GLN A 25 -1.16 -19.13 -12.60
C GLN A 25 -2.37 -18.53 -11.84
N LEU A 26 -3.12 -17.62 -12.48
CA LEU A 26 -4.28 -16.96 -11.90
C LEU A 26 -5.56 -17.76 -12.16
N SER A 27 -6.47 -17.76 -11.18
CA SER A 27 -7.82 -18.28 -11.37
C SER A 27 -8.64 -17.38 -12.30
N PRO A 28 -9.77 -17.86 -12.85
CA PRO A 28 -10.68 -17.02 -13.64
C PRO A 28 -11.18 -15.80 -12.88
N ASP A 29 -11.53 -15.94 -11.58
CA ASP A 29 -12.01 -14.85 -10.74
C ASP A 29 -10.91 -13.81 -10.46
N GLU A 30 -9.69 -14.27 -10.22
CA GLU A 30 -8.53 -13.37 -10.05
C GLU A 30 -8.24 -12.56 -11.31
N ARG A 31 -8.35 -13.17 -12.49
CA ARG A 31 -8.22 -12.45 -13.76
C ARG A 31 -9.34 -11.44 -13.96
N MET A 32 -10.57 -11.81 -13.65
CA MET A 32 -11.73 -10.93 -13.80
C MET A 32 -11.61 -9.67 -12.93
N ILE A 33 -11.23 -9.81 -11.67
CA ILE A 33 -11.07 -8.64 -10.78
C ILE A 33 -9.88 -7.78 -11.21
N ARG A 34 -8.76 -8.39 -11.63
CA ARG A 34 -7.63 -7.66 -12.18
C ARG A 34 -8.02 -6.86 -13.42
N ASP A 35 -8.75 -7.46 -14.36
CA ASP A 35 -9.17 -6.80 -15.60
C ASP A 35 -10.14 -5.63 -15.32
N ALA A 36 -11.05 -5.79 -14.38
CA ALA A 36 -11.94 -4.72 -13.94
C ALA A 36 -11.16 -3.56 -13.29
N ALA A 37 -10.19 -3.88 -12.42
CA ALA A 37 -9.31 -2.87 -11.81
C ALA A 37 -8.47 -2.16 -12.87
N HIS A 38 -7.90 -2.90 -13.82
CA HIS A 38 -7.11 -2.34 -14.93
C HIS A 38 -7.94 -1.33 -15.74
N ALA A 39 -9.13 -1.74 -16.20
CA ALA A 39 -10.01 -0.87 -16.98
C ALA A 39 -10.33 0.43 -16.23
N TYR A 40 -10.75 0.32 -14.97
CA TYR A 40 -11.02 1.49 -14.12
C TYR A 40 -9.79 2.40 -13.99
N CYS A 41 -8.63 1.82 -13.68
CA CYS A 41 -7.38 2.58 -13.48
C CYS A 41 -6.98 3.34 -14.75
N GLN A 42 -7.04 2.71 -15.92
CA GLN A 42 -6.65 3.33 -17.17
C GLN A 42 -7.67 4.38 -17.65
N GLU A 43 -8.97 4.11 -17.50
CA GLU A 43 -10.03 4.99 -17.99
C GLU A 43 -10.31 6.16 -17.04
N ARG A 44 -10.19 5.96 -15.73
CA ARG A 44 -10.64 6.94 -14.75
C ARG A 44 -9.51 7.56 -13.92
N LEU A 45 -8.47 6.82 -13.55
CA LEU A 45 -7.38 7.34 -12.71
C LEU A 45 -6.24 7.94 -13.54
N GLN A 46 -5.81 7.27 -14.60
CA GLN A 46 -4.70 7.72 -15.43
C GLN A 46 -4.89 9.15 -16.00
N PRO A 47 -6.09 9.54 -16.47
CA PRO A 47 -6.29 10.92 -16.98
C PRO A 47 -6.22 12.03 -15.92
N ARG A 48 -6.43 11.70 -14.63
CA ARG A 48 -6.48 12.68 -13.53
C ARG A 48 -5.13 12.87 -12.83
N VAL A 49 -4.26 11.88 -12.90
CA VAL A 49 -3.12 11.78 -11.97
C VAL A 49 -2.12 12.92 -12.10
N LEU A 50 -1.84 13.38 -13.32
CA LEU A 50 -0.82 14.41 -13.55
C LEU A 50 -1.21 15.73 -12.88
N GLU A 51 -2.44 16.18 -13.07
CA GLU A 51 -2.93 17.42 -12.47
C GLU A 51 -3.05 17.30 -10.93
N GLN A 52 -3.52 16.18 -10.43
CA GLN A 52 -3.59 15.95 -8.99
C GLN A 52 -2.21 15.91 -8.35
N PHE A 53 -1.23 15.29 -8.99
CA PHE A 53 0.16 15.30 -8.54
C PHE A 53 0.76 16.71 -8.55
N ARG A 54 0.61 17.46 -9.64
CA ARG A 54 1.13 18.84 -9.76
C ARG A 54 0.60 19.76 -8.68
N HIS A 55 -0.70 19.67 -8.39
CA HIS A 55 -1.39 20.59 -7.48
C HIS A 55 -1.57 20.05 -6.05
N GLU A 56 -1.00 18.90 -5.71
CA GLU A 56 -1.19 18.23 -4.40
C GLU A 56 -2.67 18.12 -4.00
N THR A 57 -3.50 17.69 -4.94
CA THR A 57 -4.94 17.54 -4.72
C THR A 57 -5.38 16.08 -4.77
N THR A 58 -6.45 15.77 -4.06
CA THR A 58 -7.10 14.47 -4.07
C THR A 58 -8.58 14.66 -4.34
N ASP A 59 -9.13 13.89 -5.27
CA ASP A 59 -10.56 13.85 -5.52
C ASP A 59 -11.21 12.77 -4.64
N PRO A 60 -12.01 13.16 -3.62
CA PRO A 60 -12.66 12.18 -2.73
C PRO A 60 -13.63 11.25 -3.44
N SER A 61 -14.14 11.61 -4.63
CA SER A 61 -15.05 10.76 -5.41
C SER A 61 -14.41 9.43 -5.82
N ILE A 62 -13.08 9.37 -5.87
CA ILE A 62 -12.32 8.15 -6.18
C ILE A 62 -12.66 7.02 -5.19
N PHE A 63 -12.91 7.33 -3.91
CA PHE A 63 -13.31 6.31 -2.93
C PHE A 63 -14.64 5.67 -3.28
N ARG A 64 -15.64 6.45 -3.70
CA ARG A 64 -16.94 5.92 -4.13
C ARG A 64 -16.82 5.10 -5.42
N GLU A 65 -16.04 5.58 -6.38
CA GLU A 65 -15.79 4.86 -7.63
C GLU A 65 -15.12 3.49 -7.35
N MET A 66 -14.11 3.46 -6.48
CA MET A 66 -13.47 2.20 -6.07
C MET A 66 -14.42 1.30 -5.26
N GLY A 67 -15.25 1.88 -4.40
CA GLY A 67 -16.24 1.16 -3.61
C GLY A 67 -17.30 0.47 -4.48
N GLU A 68 -17.81 1.14 -5.50
CA GLU A 68 -18.77 0.58 -6.47
C GLU A 68 -18.22 -0.63 -7.23
N LEU A 69 -16.89 -0.69 -7.40
CA LEU A 69 -16.20 -1.79 -8.08
C LEU A 69 -15.69 -2.89 -7.11
N GLY A 70 -15.95 -2.76 -5.81
CA GLY A 70 -15.49 -3.72 -4.81
C GLY A 70 -13.97 -3.68 -4.57
N LEU A 71 -13.31 -2.58 -4.89
CA LEU A 71 -11.86 -2.42 -4.73
C LEU A 71 -11.44 -1.93 -3.34
N LEU A 72 -12.40 -1.53 -2.49
CA LEU A 72 -12.17 -1.15 -1.10
C LEU A 72 -12.53 -2.31 -0.17
N GLY A 73 -11.62 -2.69 0.71
CA GLY A 73 -11.79 -3.84 1.59
C GLY A 73 -12.03 -5.15 0.83
N PRO A 74 -11.25 -5.47 -0.22
CA PRO A 74 -11.53 -6.62 -1.07
C PRO A 74 -11.55 -7.96 -0.31
N THR A 75 -10.81 -8.08 0.79
CA THR A 75 -10.76 -9.29 1.62
C THR A 75 -11.78 -9.30 2.77
N ILE A 76 -12.49 -8.21 2.98
CA ILE A 76 -13.55 -8.13 4.02
C ILE A 76 -14.75 -8.96 3.58
N PRO A 77 -15.37 -9.74 4.49
CA PRO A 77 -16.54 -10.56 4.16
C PRO A 77 -17.72 -9.76 3.60
N GLU A 78 -18.47 -10.39 2.72
CA GLU A 78 -19.66 -9.79 2.07
C GLU A 78 -20.73 -9.33 3.07
N GLN A 79 -20.88 -10.03 4.19
CA GLN A 79 -21.82 -9.64 5.26
C GLN A 79 -21.56 -8.24 5.84
N TYR A 80 -20.34 -7.70 5.67
CA TYR A 80 -19.94 -6.36 6.06
C TYR A 80 -19.74 -5.40 4.87
N GLY A 81 -20.18 -5.81 3.68
CA GLY A 81 -20.09 -5.00 2.47
C GLY A 81 -18.78 -5.14 1.70
N GLY A 82 -17.84 -5.95 2.15
CA GLY A 82 -16.62 -6.27 1.41
C GLY A 82 -16.89 -7.21 0.23
N ALA A 83 -15.89 -7.45 -0.60
CA ALA A 83 -16.01 -8.32 -1.77
C ALA A 83 -15.71 -9.80 -1.46
N GLY A 84 -15.21 -10.14 -0.26
CA GLY A 84 -14.91 -11.51 0.16
C GLY A 84 -13.85 -12.20 -0.70
N LEU A 85 -12.96 -11.45 -1.33
CA LEU A 85 -11.93 -11.95 -2.24
C LEU A 85 -10.71 -12.48 -1.50
N ASN A 86 -9.89 -13.27 -2.19
CA ASN A 86 -8.64 -13.77 -1.67
C ASN A 86 -7.52 -12.72 -1.70
N TYR A 87 -6.38 -13.01 -1.06
CA TYR A 87 -5.25 -12.09 -0.99
C TYR A 87 -4.54 -11.89 -2.34
N VAL A 88 -4.52 -12.89 -3.21
CA VAL A 88 -3.98 -12.72 -4.57
C VAL A 88 -4.78 -11.67 -5.33
N SER A 89 -6.11 -11.69 -5.26
CA SER A 89 -6.98 -10.66 -5.85
C SER A 89 -6.68 -9.27 -5.29
N TYR A 90 -6.50 -9.15 -3.97
CA TYR A 90 -6.11 -7.88 -3.34
C TYR A 90 -4.76 -7.37 -3.87
N GLY A 91 -3.78 -8.26 -4.00
CA GLY A 91 -2.48 -7.92 -4.57
C GLY A 91 -2.55 -7.44 -6.02
N LEU A 92 -3.34 -8.13 -6.85
CA LEU A 92 -3.56 -7.74 -8.24
C LEU A 92 -4.21 -6.36 -8.36
N VAL A 93 -5.21 -6.06 -7.54
CA VAL A 93 -5.84 -4.73 -7.47
C VAL A 93 -4.80 -3.67 -7.09
N ALA A 94 -3.99 -3.92 -6.07
CA ALA A 94 -2.93 -2.99 -5.66
C ALA A 94 -1.92 -2.73 -6.79
N ARG A 95 -1.53 -3.77 -7.54
CA ARG A 95 -0.64 -3.67 -8.71
C ARG A 95 -1.22 -2.76 -9.79
N GLU A 96 -2.49 -2.93 -10.16
CA GLU A 96 -3.14 -2.13 -11.19
C GLU A 96 -3.30 -0.66 -10.78
N ILE A 97 -3.66 -0.39 -9.52
CA ILE A 97 -3.78 0.98 -9.02
C ILE A 97 -2.40 1.66 -8.99
N GLU A 98 -1.36 0.99 -8.52
CA GLU A 98 -0.02 1.59 -8.39
C GLU A 98 0.73 1.68 -9.73
N TYR A 99 0.30 0.93 -10.75
CA TYR A 99 0.74 1.17 -12.13
C TYR A 99 0.42 2.60 -12.57
N VAL A 100 -0.70 3.16 -12.09
CA VAL A 100 -1.04 4.56 -12.29
C VAL A 100 -0.30 5.46 -11.32
N ASP A 101 -0.45 5.23 -10.00
CA ASP A 101 0.18 6.07 -8.97
C ASP A 101 0.20 5.41 -7.60
N SER A 102 1.35 5.52 -6.93
CA SER A 102 1.51 5.04 -5.55
C SER A 102 0.61 5.79 -4.56
N GLY A 103 0.27 7.03 -4.81
CA GLY A 103 -0.66 7.81 -3.98
C GLY A 103 -2.06 7.21 -3.97
N TYR A 104 -2.59 6.85 -5.13
CA TYR A 104 -3.89 6.19 -5.23
C TYR A 104 -3.89 4.82 -4.57
N ARG A 105 -2.81 4.03 -4.75
CA ARG A 105 -2.70 2.75 -4.05
C ARG A 105 -2.65 2.94 -2.54
N SER A 106 -1.93 3.94 -2.03
CA SER A 106 -1.89 4.28 -0.60
C SER A 106 -3.28 4.63 -0.06
N MET A 107 -4.06 5.44 -0.78
CA MET A 107 -5.45 5.77 -0.40
C MET A 107 -6.29 4.50 -0.21
N ALA A 108 -6.28 3.62 -1.20
CA ALA A 108 -7.03 2.36 -1.16
C ALA A 108 -6.52 1.40 -0.08
N SER A 109 -5.21 1.32 0.12
CA SER A 109 -4.57 0.46 1.12
C SER A 109 -4.86 0.90 2.54
N VAL A 110 -4.80 2.19 2.83
CA VAL A 110 -5.17 2.73 4.15
C VAL A 110 -6.62 2.41 4.47
N GLN A 111 -7.54 2.68 3.54
CA GLN A 111 -8.95 2.35 3.68
C GLN A 111 -9.16 0.86 3.98
N SER A 112 -8.59 0.00 3.14
CA SER A 112 -8.81 -1.45 3.17
C SER A 112 -8.08 -2.14 4.32
N SER A 113 -6.76 -1.93 4.45
CA SER A 113 -5.90 -2.69 5.36
C SER A 113 -5.70 -2.04 6.72
N LEU A 114 -5.73 -0.70 6.80
CA LEU A 114 -5.42 0.01 8.04
C LEU A 114 -6.67 0.53 8.76
N VAL A 115 -7.82 0.61 8.10
CA VAL A 115 -9.09 1.02 8.69
C VAL A 115 -10.08 -0.13 8.75
N MET A 116 -10.39 -0.77 7.63
CA MET A 116 -11.39 -1.84 7.62
C MET A 116 -10.88 -3.12 8.31
N VAL A 117 -9.62 -3.50 8.12
CA VAL A 117 -9.06 -4.68 8.79
C VAL A 117 -9.10 -4.57 10.32
N PRO A 118 -8.61 -3.50 10.98
CA PRO A 118 -8.68 -3.43 12.45
C PRO A 118 -10.12 -3.41 12.98
N ILE A 119 -11.06 -2.78 12.28
CA ILE A 119 -12.48 -2.81 12.68
C ILE A 119 -13.01 -4.24 12.56
N HIS A 120 -12.66 -4.98 11.48
CA HIS A 120 -13.07 -6.36 11.30
C HIS A 120 -12.43 -7.31 12.33
N GLU A 121 -11.13 -7.17 12.59
CA GLU A 121 -10.39 -8.09 13.46
C GLU A 121 -10.61 -7.82 14.97
N PHE A 122 -10.73 -6.55 15.36
CA PHE A 122 -10.72 -6.13 16.76
C PHE A 122 -12.00 -5.44 17.22
N GLY A 123 -12.88 -5.11 16.31
CA GLY A 123 -14.13 -4.41 16.61
C GLY A 123 -15.22 -5.34 17.17
N THR A 124 -16.17 -4.74 17.91
CA THR A 124 -17.42 -5.40 18.27
C THR A 124 -18.31 -5.59 17.03
N GLU A 125 -19.35 -6.42 17.13
CA GLU A 125 -20.30 -6.58 16.02
C GLU A 125 -20.99 -5.28 15.67
N GLU A 126 -21.32 -4.46 16.67
CA GLU A 126 -21.91 -3.13 16.48
C GLU A 126 -20.97 -2.20 15.72
N GLN A 127 -19.68 -2.19 16.05
CA GLN A 127 -18.67 -1.41 15.33
C GLN A 127 -18.54 -1.87 13.89
N LYS A 128 -18.50 -3.17 13.64
CA LYS A 128 -18.41 -3.75 12.28
C LYS A 128 -19.61 -3.34 11.44
N GLN A 129 -20.82 -3.51 11.94
CA GLN A 129 -22.05 -3.15 11.24
C GLN A 129 -22.20 -1.65 11.00
N LYS A 130 -21.70 -0.83 11.93
CA LYS A 130 -21.77 0.64 11.82
C LYS A 130 -20.83 1.19 10.75
N TYR A 131 -19.58 0.69 10.70
CA TYR A 131 -18.52 1.33 9.91
C TYR A 131 -18.15 0.61 8.62
N LEU A 132 -18.06 -0.73 8.62
CA LEU A 132 -17.54 -1.48 7.48
C LEU A 132 -18.34 -1.29 6.19
N PRO A 133 -19.70 -1.35 6.19
CA PRO A 133 -20.44 -1.17 4.95
C PRO A 133 -20.23 0.20 4.29
N LYS A 134 -20.13 1.27 5.08
CA LYS A 134 -19.91 2.62 4.58
C LYS A 134 -18.47 2.86 4.11
N LEU A 135 -17.51 2.21 4.75
CA LEU A 135 -16.12 2.21 4.30
C LEU A 135 -15.95 1.41 3.01
N ALA A 136 -16.63 0.28 2.87
CA ALA A 136 -16.59 -0.57 1.68
C ALA A 136 -17.15 0.13 0.44
N THR A 137 -18.20 0.93 0.59
CA THR A 137 -18.80 1.72 -0.51
C THR A 137 -18.06 3.02 -0.79
N GLY A 138 -17.10 3.40 0.05
CA GLY A 138 -16.43 4.70 -0.04
C GLY A 138 -17.32 5.90 0.38
N GLU A 139 -18.47 5.63 1.00
CA GLU A 139 -19.29 6.68 1.63
C GLU A 139 -18.54 7.33 2.78
N TYR A 140 -17.85 6.51 3.60
CA TYR A 140 -16.90 6.98 4.61
C TYR A 140 -15.48 6.78 4.11
N ILE A 141 -14.64 7.77 4.39
CA ILE A 141 -13.20 7.72 4.20
C ILE A 141 -12.54 7.55 5.56
N GLY A 142 -11.62 6.60 5.66
CA GLY A 142 -10.91 6.31 6.89
C GLY A 142 -9.43 6.70 6.85
N CYS A 143 -8.85 6.90 8.03
CA CYS A 143 -7.42 7.07 8.21
C CYS A 143 -6.91 6.30 9.44
N PHE A 144 -5.58 6.13 9.52
CA PHE A 144 -4.92 5.30 10.53
C PHE A 144 -3.83 6.10 11.24
N GLY A 145 -4.05 6.41 12.50
CA GLY A 145 -3.19 7.24 13.32
C GLY A 145 -2.30 6.42 14.25
N LEU A 146 -1.08 6.08 13.80
CA LEU A 146 -0.05 5.41 14.61
C LEU A 146 1.17 6.30 14.79
N THR A 147 1.83 6.67 13.69
CA THR A 147 3.06 7.46 13.65
C THR A 147 2.86 8.84 14.26
N GLU A 148 3.83 9.27 15.06
CA GLU A 148 3.87 10.59 15.70
C GLU A 148 5.08 11.40 15.20
N PRO A 149 5.12 12.74 15.43
CA PRO A 149 6.27 13.55 15.02
C PRO A 149 7.62 13.02 15.51
N ASP A 150 7.67 12.51 16.74
CA ASP A 150 8.91 12.02 17.38
C ASP A 150 9.03 10.48 17.40
N HIS A 151 8.02 9.75 16.93
CA HIS A 151 7.93 8.29 17.01
C HIS A 151 7.46 7.67 15.69
N GLY A 152 8.41 7.45 14.76
CA GLY A 152 8.16 6.79 13.47
C GLY A 152 8.49 5.30 13.52
N SER A 153 9.79 4.95 13.46
CA SER A 153 10.25 3.55 13.51
C SER A 153 10.11 2.90 14.89
N ASP A 154 9.89 3.70 15.93
CA ASP A 154 9.60 3.25 17.30
C ASP A 154 8.19 3.68 17.75
N PRO A 155 7.11 3.07 17.21
CA PRO A 155 5.75 3.43 17.58
C PRO A 155 5.39 3.04 19.02
N GLY A 156 6.14 2.12 19.62
CA GLY A 156 5.97 1.72 21.03
C GLY A 156 6.22 2.85 22.02
N SER A 157 7.05 3.81 21.65
CA SER A 157 7.35 4.99 22.48
C SER A 157 6.35 6.12 22.32
N MET A 158 5.25 5.93 21.60
CA MET A 158 4.24 6.97 21.34
C MET A 158 3.86 7.79 22.57
N SER A 159 3.62 9.09 22.34
CA SER A 159 3.25 10.06 23.36
C SER A 159 1.75 10.23 23.54
N THR A 160 0.93 9.89 22.54
CA THR A 160 -0.53 10.00 22.60
C THR A 160 -1.10 9.17 23.75
N ARG A 161 -1.98 9.78 24.54
CA ARG A 161 -2.59 9.20 25.75
C ARG A 161 -4.11 9.15 25.63
N ALA A 162 -4.68 8.05 26.11
CA ALA A 162 -6.13 7.85 26.28
C ALA A 162 -6.42 7.69 27.78
N LYS A 163 -6.77 8.77 28.45
CA LYS A 163 -7.07 8.77 29.88
C LYS A 163 -8.49 8.26 30.13
N LYS A 164 -8.62 7.23 30.97
CA LYS A 164 -9.91 6.69 31.38
C LYS A 164 -10.71 7.74 32.17
N VAL A 165 -11.95 7.93 31.75
CA VAL A 165 -12.93 8.81 32.42
C VAL A 165 -14.28 8.11 32.51
N GLU A 166 -15.27 8.71 33.16
CA GLU A 166 -16.64 8.19 33.19
C GLU A 166 -17.21 8.11 31.76
N GLY A 167 -17.71 6.95 31.36
CA GLY A 167 -18.33 6.71 30.06
C GLY A 167 -17.35 6.54 28.86
N GLY A 168 -16.04 6.63 29.09
CA GLY A 168 -15.09 6.48 27.97
C GLY A 168 -13.67 6.92 28.29
N TYR A 169 -13.10 7.69 27.35
CA TYR A 169 -11.70 8.13 27.39
C TYR A 169 -11.59 9.59 26.95
N ARG A 170 -10.53 10.26 27.40
CA ARG A 170 -10.05 11.53 26.86
C ARG A 170 -8.72 11.30 26.16
N LEU A 171 -8.69 11.55 24.83
CA LEU A 171 -7.49 11.39 24.02
C LEU A 171 -6.80 12.73 23.80
N SER A 172 -5.47 12.73 24.04
CA SER A 172 -4.61 13.89 23.80
C SER A 172 -3.30 13.46 23.15
N GLY A 173 -2.87 14.17 22.11
CA GLY A 173 -1.65 13.91 21.37
C GLY A 173 -1.77 14.30 19.91
N ALA A 174 -0.76 13.97 19.13
CA ALA A 174 -0.73 14.24 17.69
C ALA A 174 -0.17 13.06 16.91
N LYS A 175 -0.75 12.79 15.74
CA LYS A 175 -0.25 11.84 14.77
C LYS A 175 0.21 12.60 13.52
N MET A 176 1.21 12.08 12.83
CA MET A 176 1.83 12.74 11.69
C MET A 176 2.00 11.78 10.51
N TRP A 177 2.02 12.33 9.30
CA TRP A 177 2.10 11.59 8.04
C TRP A 177 0.91 10.65 7.81
N ILE A 178 -0.29 11.13 8.15
CA ILE A 178 -1.51 10.31 8.11
C ILE A 178 -2.23 10.50 6.77
N THR A 179 -2.14 9.50 5.93
CA THR A 179 -2.88 9.43 4.66
C THR A 179 -4.38 9.55 4.90
N ASN A 180 -5.07 10.34 4.11
CA ASN A 180 -6.50 10.62 4.14
C ASN A 180 -6.99 11.48 5.32
N SER A 181 -6.22 11.75 6.36
CA SER A 181 -6.74 12.41 7.56
C SER A 181 -7.48 13.72 7.30
N PRO A 182 -7.04 14.62 6.38
CA PRO A 182 -7.76 15.86 6.14
C PRO A 182 -9.16 15.69 5.54
N ILE A 183 -9.46 14.55 4.94
CA ILE A 183 -10.75 14.24 4.31
C ILE A 183 -11.46 13.06 4.98
N ALA A 184 -10.91 12.52 6.07
CA ALA A 184 -11.45 11.34 6.74
C ALA A 184 -12.74 11.64 7.51
N ASP A 185 -13.66 10.69 7.48
CA ASP A 185 -14.86 10.64 8.30
C ASP A 185 -14.62 9.80 9.57
N VAL A 186 -13.74 8.80 9.47
CA VAL A 186 -13.41 7.82 10.52
C VAL A 186 -11.91 7.76 10.72
N PHE A 187 -11.49 7.79 11.99
CA PHE A 187 -10.08 7.82 12.40
C PHE A 187 -9.81 6.63 13.32
N VAL A 188 -9.01 5.66 12.88
CA VAL A 188 -8.49 4.59 13.75
C VAL A 188 -7.21 5.08 14.39
N VAL A 189 -7.23 5.34 15.70
CA VAL A 189 -6.13 5.96 16.43
C VAL A 189 -5.61 5.02 17.51
N TRP A 190 -4.30 4.86 17.58
CA TRP A 190 -3.62 4.08 18.60
C TRP A 190 -3.02 5.01 19.66
N ALA A 191 -3.29 4.72 20.95
CA ALA A 191 -2.85 5.52 22.08
C ALA A 191 -2.50 4.62 23.26
N LYS A 192 -1.62 5.10 24.15
CA LYS A 192 -1.38 4.45 25.44
C LYS A 192 -2.52 4.76 26.39
N GLU A 193 -3.14 3.71 26.92
CA GLU A 193 -4.19 3.83 27.92
C GLU A 193 -3.59 4.39 29.23
N VAL A 194 -4.31 5.27 29.88
CA VAL A 194 -3.93 5.82 31.19
C VAL A 194 -5.10 5.60 32.14
N SER A 195 -4.84 4.93 33.27
CA SER A 195 -5.85 4.67 34.28
C SER A 195 -6.37 5.98 34.91
N ALA A 196 -7.49 5.90 35.64
CA ALA A 196 -8.04 7.06 36.38
C ALA A 196 -7.01 7.62 37.37
N GLU A 197 -6.17 6.76 37.96
CA GLU A 197 -5.10 7.11 38.91
C GLU A 197 -3.85 7.67 38.23
N GLY A 198 -3.79 7.66 36.89
CA GLY A 198 -2.68 8.22 36.12
C GLY A 198 -1.60 7.22 35.72
N ASN A 199 -1.78 5.92 35.92
CA ASN A 199 -0.81 4.90 35.51
C ASN A 199 -0.88 4.65 34.01
N VAL A 200 0.27 4.72 33.33
CA VAL A 200 0.37 4.44 31.89
C VAL A 200 0.38 2.95 31.67
N GLY A 201 -0.57 2.47 30.87
CA GLY A 201 -0.76 1.07 30.50
C GLY A 201 -0.42 0.78 29.05
N ASP A 202 -1.11 -0.22 28.50
CA ASP A 202 -0.90 -0.75 27.16
C ASP A 202 -1.41 0.18 26.06
N ILE A 203 -1.01 -0.14 24.83
CA ILE A 203 -1.50 0.55 23.62
C ILE A 203 -2.85 -0.06 23.25
N ARG A 204 -3.83 0.81 23.02
CA ARG A 204 -5.19 0.46 22.62
C ARG A 204 -5.61 1.23 21.36
N GLY A 205 -6.51 0.65 20.58
CA GLY A 205 -7.09 1.29 19.39
C GLY A 205 -8.46 1.90 19.69
N PHE A 206 -8.72 3.03 19.03
CA PHE A 206 -9.95 3.81 19.18
C PHE A 206 -10.48 4.24 17.82
N ILE A 207 -11.80 4.28 17.67
CA ILE A 207 -12.46 4.80 16.47
C ILE A 207 -13.02 6.18 16.81
N LEU A 208 -12.42 7.23 16.21
CA LEU A 208 -12.90 8.60 16.34
C LEU A 208 -13.70 8.98 15.08
N GLU A 209 -14.63 9.91 15.23
CA GLU A 209 -15.45 10.38 14.12
C GLU A 209 -15.20 11.87 13.85
N LYS A 210 -15.28 12.25 12.59
CA LYS A 210 -15.16 13.64 12.15
C LYS A 210 -16.12 14.55 12.88
N GLY A 211 -15.66 15.73 13.25
CA GLY A 211 -16.46 16.76 13.91
C GLY A 211 -16.54 16.66 15.43
N TRP A 212 -15.89 15.66 16.03
CA TRP A 212 -15.81 15.62 17.50
C TRP A 212 -14.97 16.78 18.04
N GLU A 213 -15.43 17.35 19.15
CA GLU A 213 -14.75 18.47 19.81
C GLU A 213 -13.31 18.11 20.18
N GLY A 214 -12.37 18.99 19.84
CA GLY A 214 -10.94 18.81 20.07
C GLY A 214 -10.21 18.00 19.00
N LEU A 215 -10.91 17.43 18.01
CA LEU A 215 -10.31 16.68 16.90
C LEU A 215 -10.14 17.60 15.67
N SER A 216 -8.91 17.65 15.15
CA SER A 216 -8.61 18.32 13.87
C SER A 216 -7.56 17.53 13.08
N ALA A 217 -7.57 17.73 11.77
CA ALA A 217 -6.69 17.01 10.84
C ALA A 217 -6.16 17.94 9.75
N PRO A 218 -5.21 18.85 10.07
CA PRO A 218 -4.63 19.75 9.10
C PRO A 218 -3.80 19.02 8.04
N ALA A 219 -3.86 19.50 6.81
CA ALA A 219 -3.09 18.93 5.70
C ALA A 219 -1.60 19.30 5.79
N ILE A 220 -0.74 18.36 5.38
CA ILE A 220 0.68 18.57 5.16
C ILE A 220 0.89 18.84 3.67
N HIS A 221 1.58 19.94 3.35
CA HIS A 221 1.93 20.32 1.99
C HIS A 221 3.44 20.25 1.75
N GLY A 222 3.84 20.17 0.48
CA GLY A 222 5.24 20.16 0.09
C GLY A 222 5.90 18.77 0.12
N LYS A 223 5.14 17.69 0.15
CA LYS A 223 5.71 16.36 -0.06
C LYS A 223 6.30 16.26 -1.46
N VAL A 224 7.44 15.58 -1.59
CA VAL A 224 8.07 15.36 -2.91
C VAL A 224 7.40 14.20 -3.67
N GLY A 225 6.80 13.26 -2.96
CA GLY A 225 6.06 12.12 -3.53
C GLY A 225 4.67 11.96 -2.90
N LEU A 226 3.89 11.04 -3.45
CA LEU A 226 2.49 10.79 -3.09
C LEU A 226 1.62 12.07 -3.09
N ARG A 227 1.90 12.98 -4.01
CA ARG A 227 1.25 14.29 -4.04
C ARG A 227 -0.22 14.21 -4.47
N ALA A 228 -0.62 13.15 -5.17
CA ALA A 228 -2.01 12.86 -5.49
C ALA A 228 -2.80 12.24 -4.32
N SER A 229 -2.14 11.96 -3.19
CA SER A 229 -2.74 11.43 -1.97
C SER A 229 -2.62 12.44 -0.85
N ILE A 230 -3.74 13.04 -0.45
CA ILE A 230 -3.75 14.00 0.64
C ILE A 230 -3.30 13.34 1.94
N THR A 231 -2.39 13.98 2.63
CA THR A 231 -1.76 13.50 3.86
C THR A 231 -1.80 14.62 4.90
N GLY A 232 -2.04 14.28 6.14
CA GLY A 232 -2.12 15.29 7.19
C GLY A 232 -1.65 14.81 8.54
N GLU A 233 -2.03 15.57 9.53
CA GLU A 233 -1.89 15.25 10.94
C GLU A 233 -3.24 14.78 11.51
N ILE A 234 -3.24 14.21 12.71
CA ILE A 234 -4.40 14.08 13.57
C ILE A 234 -4.01 14.76 14.88
N VAL A 235 -4.68 15.86 15.19
CA VAL A 235 -4.45 16.60 16.43
C VAL A 235 -5.63 16.36 17.35
N MET A 236 -5.34 15.89 18.56
CA MET A 236 -6.33 15.59 19.59
C MET A 236 -6.07 16.45 20.82
N ASP A 237 -6.99 17.34 21.12
CA ASP A 237 -6.99 18.17 22.32
C ASP A 237 -8.14 17.72 23.23
N ASN A 238 -7.82 16.78 24.12
CA ASN A 238 -8.78 16.29 25.12
C ASN A 238 -10.09 15.74 24.51
N VAL A 239 -10.01 15.04 23.38
CA VAL A 239 -11.15 14.49 22.66
C VAL A 239 -11.85 13.43 23.48
N PHE A 240 -13.16 13.59 23.74
CA PHE A 240 -13.94 12.53 24.38
C PHE A 240 -14.27 11.42 23.40
N VAL A 241 -13.88 10.19 23.75
CA VAL A 241 -14.17 8.97 22.99
C VAL A 241 -15.02 8.06 23.86
N PRO A 242 -16.27 7.76 23.47
CA PRO A 242 -17.12 6.83 24.21
C PRO A 242 -16.49 5.44 24.33
N GLU A 243 -16.82 4.72 25.39
CA GLU A 243 -16.29 3.35 25.62
C GLU A 243 -16.58 2.41 24.44
N GLU A 244 -17.75 2.52 23.84
CA GLU A 244 -18.17 1.73 22.69
C GLU A 244 -17.35 2.01 21.42
N ASN A 245 -16.51 3.04 21.38
CA ASN A 245 -15.61 3.36 20.28
C ASN A 245 -14.16 2.89 20.53
N ALA A 246 -13.88 2.20 21.63
CA ALA A 246 -12.62 1.54 21.88
C ALA A 246 -12.67 0.07 21.39
N PHE A 247 -11.57 -0.43 20.81
CA PHE A 247 -11.47 -1.85 20.53
C PHE A 247 -11.36 -2.65 21.82
N PRO A 248 -12.25 -3.64 22.07
CA PRO A 248 -12.39 -4.21 23.41
C PRO A 248 -11.20 -5.06 23.87
N GLU A 249 -10.61 -5.86 22.97
CA GLU A 249 -9.70 -6.95 23.37
C GLU A 249 -8.24 -6.70 23.06
N ILE A 250 -7.92 -5.84 22.07
CA ILE A 250 -6.53 -5.63 21.65
C ILE A 250 -5.86 -4.55 22.50
N ARG A 251 -4.78 -4.94 23.20
CA ARG A 251 -4.05 -4.09 24.16
C ARG A 251 -2.54 -4.27 24.02
N SER A 252 -2.01 -4.06 22.81
CA SER A 252 -0.58 -4.10 22.54
C SER A 252 -0.27 -3.59 21.15
N LEU A 253 1.02 -3.42 20.81
CA LEU A 253 1.49 -3.17 19.45
C LEU A 253 1.10 -4.25 18.44
N LYS A 254 0.70 -5.43 18.91
CA LYS A 254 0.21 -6.49 18.00
C LYS A 254 -0.98 -6.01 17.16
N GLY A 255 -1.83 -5.13 17.73
CA GLY A 255 -2.96 -4.55 17.01
C GLY A 255 -2.54 -3.80 15.74
N PRO A 256 -1.81 -2.68 15.85
CA PRO A 256 -1.39 -1.95 14.67
C PRO A 256 -0.46 -2.74 13.75
N PHE A 257 0.39 -3.64 14.27
CA PHE A 257 1.26 -4.47 13.43
C PHE A 257 0.50 -5.50 12.61
N THR A 258 -0.60 -6.06 13.11
CA THR A 258 -1.48 -6.92 12.32
C THR A 258 -2.01 -6.17 11.08
N CYS A 259 -2.45 -4.93 11.26
CA CYS A 259 -2.93 -4.08 10.17
C CYS A 259 -1.82 -3.77 9.15
N LEU A 260 -0.64 -3.37 9.66
CA LEU A 260 0.52 -3.08 8.83
C LEU A 260 0.97 -4.28 8.01
N ASN A 261 0.89 -5.50 8.53
CA ASN A 261 1.23 -6.70 7.76
C ASN A 261 0.31 -6.92 6.56
N SER A 262 -0.97 -6.62 6.69
CA SER A 262 -1.91 -6.65 5.57
C SER A 262 -1.55 -5.58 4.52
N ALA A 263 -1.30 -4.35 4.96
CA ALA A 263 -0.93 -3.24 4.08
C ALA A 263 0.40 -3.47 3.36
N ARG A 264 1.43 -3.92 4.08
CA ARG A 264 2.78 -4.22 3.54
C ARG A 264 2.76 -5.27 2.43
N TYR A 265 1.89 -6.25 2.55
CA TYR A 265 1.66 -7.24 1.50
C TYR A 265 1.15 -6.57 0.21
N GLY A 266 0.14 -5.71 0.31
CA GLY A 266 -0.38 -4.95 -0.83
C GLY A 266 0.65 -4.00 -1.45
N ILE A 267 1.51 -3.38 -0.61
CA ILE A 267 2.63 -2.54 -1.05
C ILE A 267 3.61 -3.35 -1.92
N ALA A 268 3.92 -4.59 -1.54
CA ALA A 268 4.84 -5.43 -2.30
C ALA A 268 4.35 -5.71 -3.73
N TRP A 269 3.04 -5.90 -3.91
CA TRP A 269 2.43 -6.01 -5.23
C TRP A 269 2.39 -4.67 -5.97
N GLY A 270 1.95 -3.63 -5.29
CA GLY A 270 1.81 -2.30 -5.87
C GLY A 270 3.12 -1.75 -6.41
N ALA A 271 4.21 -1.89 -5.66
CA ALA A 271 5.54 -1.46 -6.07
C ALA A 271 5.97 -2.08 -7.40
N MET A 272 5.61 -3.35 -7.66
CA MET A 272 5.87 -3.98 -8.96
C MET A 272 5.03 -3.35 -10.08
N GLY A 273 3.79 -2.92 -9.80
CA GLY A 273 2.99 -2.15 -10.77
C GLY A 273 3.64 -0.85 -11.17
N ALA A 274 4.15 -0.08 -10.22
CA ALA A 274 4.92 1.14 -10.48
C ALA A 274 6.20 0.86 -11.28
N ALA A 275 6.90 -0.23 -10.94
CA ALA A 275 8.09 -0.67 -11.66
C ALA A 275 7.75 -1.06 -13.12
N GLU A 276 6.64 -1.75 -13.35
CA GLU A 276 6.17 -2.10 -14.70
C GLU A 276 5.86 -0.86 -15.53
N PHE A 277 5.20 0.15 -14.96
CA PHE A 277 4.97 1.41 -15.66
C PHE A 277 6.29 2.04 -16.12
N CYS A 278 7.26 2.14 -15.22
CA CYS A 278 8.58 2.70 -15.53
C CYS A 278 9.30 1.88 -16.60
N TRP A 279 9.26 0.56 -16.51
CA TRP A 279 9.86 -0.35 -17.48
C TRP A 279 9.22 -0.22 -18.85
N HIS A 280 7.89 -0.31 -18.95
CA HIS A 280 7.17 -0.21 -20.23
C HIS A 280 7.39 1.16 -20.88
N THR A 281 7.35 2.24 -20.08
CA THR A 281 7.59 3.61 -20.58
C THR A 281 9.02 3.76 -21.11
N ALA A 282 10.02 3.33 -20.34
CA ALA A 282 11.42 3.40 -20.77
C ALA A 282 11.71 2.50 -21.97
N HIS A 283 11.12 1.31 -22.02
CA HIS A 283 11.22 0.41 -23.17
C HIS A 283 10.70 1.11 -24.44
N GLN A 284 9.45 1.60 -24.42
CA GLN A 284 8.86 2.25 -25.60
C GLN A 284 9.64 3.50 -26.00
N TYR A 285 10.00 4.33 -25.02
CA TYR A 285 10.79 5.54 -25.26
C TYR A 285 12.11 5.23 -25.95
N THR A 286 12.85 4.24 -25.50
CA THR A 286 14.17 3.87 -26.07
C THR A 286 14.07 3.16 -27.41
N MET A 287 12.94 2.55 -27.73
CA MET A 287 12.65 2.02 -29.07
C MET A 287 12.39 3.14 -30.07
N ASP A 288 11.69 4.20 -29.67
CA ASP A 288 11.26 5.30 -30.55
C ASP A 288 12.33 6.40 -30.69
N ARG A 289 13.01 6.75 -29.59
CA ARG A 289 14.01 7.82 -29.56
C ARG A 289 15.28 7.41 -30.28
N LYS A 290 15.66 8.18 -31.29
CA LYS A 290 16.90 7.96 -32.07
C LYS A 290 17.95 9.01 -31.71
N GLN A 291 19.17 8.56 -31.53
CA GLN A 291 20.38 9.37 -31.47
C GLN A 291 21.48 8.65 -32.24
N PHE A 292 22.40 9.38 -32.88
CA PHE A 292 23.42 8.81 -33.73
C PHE A 292 22.86 7.91 -34.84
N GLY A 293 21.68 8.24 -35.36
CA GLY A 293 21.00 7.51 -36.44
C GLY A 293 20.33 6.18 -36.04
N ARG A 294 20.32 5.81 -34.74
CA ARG A 294 19.81 4.52 -34.25
C ARG A 294 18.89 4.72 -33.04
N PRO A 295 17.92 3.81 -32.78
CA PRO A 295 17.17 3.80 -31.54
C PRO A 295 18.11 3.70 -30.34
N LEU A 296 17.77 4.35 -29.22
CA LEU A 296 18.53 4.23 -27.96
C LEU A 296 18.63 2.77 -27.51
N ALA A 297 17.58 1.98 -27.74
CA ALA A 297 17.54 0.54 -27.42
C ALA A 297 18.61 -0.29 -28.16
N ALA A 298 19.23 0.23 -29.21
CA ALA A 298 20.37 -0.42 -29.86
C ALA A 298 21.68 -0.33 -29.06
N ASN A 299 21.71 0.44 -27.99
CA ASN A 299 22.86 0.59 -27.10
C ASN A 299 22.90 -0.55 -26.08
N GLN A 300 24.06 -1.18 -25.90
CA GLN A 300 24.23 -2.30 -24.94
C GLN A 300 23.90 -1.91 -23.50
N LEU A 301 24.22 -0.68 -23.06
CA LEU A 301 23.90 -0.20 -21.70
C LEU A 301 22.40 -0.05 -21.49
N ILE A 302 21.66 0.33 -22.54
CA ILE A 302 20.19 0.39 -22.49
C ILE A 302 19.58 -1.00 -22.41
N GLN A 303 20.05 -1.94 -23.26
CA GLN A 303 19.57 -3.32 -23.25
C GLN A 303 19.85 -4.00 -21.90
N LYS A 304 21.03 -3.74 -21.30
CA LYS A 304 21.34 -4.26 -19.97
C LYS A 304 20.35 -3.75 -18.92
N LYS A 305 20.05 -2.45 -18.89
CA LYS A 305 19.07 -1.87 -17.96
C LYS A 305 17.68 -2.47 -18.16
N LEU A 306 17.23 -2.65 -19.40
CA LEU A 306 15.96 -3.31 -19.69
C LEU A 306 15.92 -4.76 -19.20
N ALA A 307 17.02 -5.51 -19.34
CA ALA A 307 17.14 -6.86 -18.82
C ALA A 307 17.11 -6.91 -17.29
N ASP A 308 17.82 -6.00 -16.62
CA ASP A 308 17.81 -5.88 -15.17
C ASP A 308 16.39 -5.58 -14.65
N MET A 309 15.67 -4.64 -15.28
CA MET A 309 14.27 -4.32 -14.92
C MET A 309 13.36 -5.53 -15.07
N GLN A 310 13.41 -6.20 -16.21
CA GLN A 310 12.61 -7.40 -16.48
C GLN A 310 12.86 -8.50 -15.44
N THR A 311 14.12 -8.75 -15.12
CA THR A 311 14.52 -9.78 -14.17
C THR A 311 13.93 -9.51 -12.79
N GLU A 312 14.12 -8.31 -12.26
CA GLU A 312 13.66 -7.95 -10.91
C GLU A 312 12.12 -7.89 -10.82
N ILE A 313 11.43 -7.42 -11.86
CA ILE A 313 9.97 -7.42 -11.92
C ILE A 313 9.43 -8.85 -11.94
N ALA A 314 9.96 -9.71 -12.80
CA ALA A 314 9.51 -11.10 -12.91
C ALA A 314 9.68 -11.87 -11.59
N LEU A 315 10.84 -11.73 -10.93
CA LEU A 315 11.11 -12.35 -9.63
C LEU A 315 10.23 -11.76 -8.53
N GLY A 316 10.07 -10.44 -8.49
CA GLY A 316 9.25 -9.75 -7.49
C GLY A 316 7.77 -10.10 -7.58
N LEU A 317 7.22 -10.18 -8.78
CA LEU A 317 5.84 -10.61 -9.02
C LEU A 317 5.62 -12.07 -8.65
N GLN A 318 6.53 -12.96 -9.03
CA GLN A 318 6.42 -14.39 -8.68
C GLN A 318 6.49 -14.60 -7.17
N ALA A 319 7.38 -13.88 -6.48
CA ALA A 319 7.46 -13.92 -5.01
C ALA A 319 6.17 -13.41 -4.36
N ALA A 320 5.62 -12.29 -4.85
CA ALA A 320 4.37 -11.73 -4.35
C ALA A 320 3.19 -12.69 -4.56
N LEU A 321 3.10 -13.32 -5.73
CA LEU A 321 2.07 -14.32 -6.04
C LEU A 321 2.17 -15.54 -5.09
N ARG A 322 3.37 -16.12 -4.94
CA ARG A 322 3.56 -17.24 -4.00
C ARG A 322 3.19 -16.84 -2.58
N PHE A 323 3.59 -15.65 -2.14
CA PHE A 323 3.28 -15.18 -0.80
C PHE A 323 1.77 -14.91 -0.62
N GLY A 324 1.08 -14.45 -1.65
CA GLY A 324 -0.38 -14.32 -1.67
C GLY A 324 -1.08 -15.67 -1.46
N ARG A 325 -0.63 -16.71 -2.15
CA ARG A 325 -1.13 -18.09 -1.92
C ARG A 325 -0.88 -18.54 -0.48
N MET A 326 0.31 -18.25 0.08
CA MET A 326 0.61 -18.57 1.48
C MET A 326 -0.32 -17.83 2.46
N LYS A 327 -0.72 -16.59 2.15
CA LYS A 327 -1.71 -15.86 2.96
C LYS A 327 -3.09 -16.51 2.87
N ASP A 328 -3.51 -16.92 1.70
CA ASP A 328 -4.79 -17.61 1.49
C ASP A 328 -4.81 -19.00 2.18
N GLU A 329 -3.65 -19.66 2.25
CA GLU A 329 -3.44 -20.92 2.97
C GLU A 329 -3.28 -20.75 4.50
N GLY A 330 -3.15 -19.51 4.99
CA GLY A 330 -2.95 -19.22 6.42
C GLY A 330 -1.56 -19.56 6.97
N ILE A 331 -0.55 -19.68 6.10
CA ILE A 331 0.84 -20.06 6.47
C ILE A 331 1.87 -18.94 6.25
N ALA A 332 1.41 -17.73 5.93
CA ALA A 332 2.30 -16.58 5.71
C ALA A 332 2.83 -16.02 7.03
N SER A 333 4.15 -15.83 7.13
CA SER A 333 4.79 -15.21 8.28
C SER A 333 4.93 -13.69 8.15
N VAL A 334 5.12 -13.02 9.30
CA VAL A 334 5.41 -11.57 9.36
C VAL A 334 6.74 -11.26 8.66
N GLU A 335 7.75 -12.10 8.88
CA GLU A 335 9.07 -11.97 8.26
C GLU A 335 9.01 -12.11 6.74
N GLY A 336 8.17 -13.03 6.24
CA GLY A 336 7.91 -13.17 4.81
C GLY A 336 7.32 -11.89 4.20
N THR A 337 6.40 -11.23 4.92
CA THR A 337 5.86 -9.92 4.51
C THR A 337 6.97 -8.87 4.46
N SER A 338 7.84 -8.82 5.46
CA SER A 338 8.99 -7.91 5.47
C SER A 338 9.95 -8.17 4.31
N LEU A 339 10.18 -9.43 3.97
CA LEU A 339 11.05 -9.83 2.86
C LEU A 339 10.52 -9.30 1.52
N ILE A 340 9.25 -9.57 1.20
CA ILE A 340 8.68 -9.15 -0.10
C ILE A 340 8.50 -7.63 -0.19
N LYS A 341 8.09 -6.97 0.90
CA LYS A 341 7.97 -5.49 0.93
C LYS A 341 9.33 -4.85 0.70
N ARG A 342 10.34 -5.26 1.45
CA ARG A 342 11.70 -4.74 1.34
C ARG A 342 12.26 -4.94 -0.07
N ASN A 343 12.20 -6.16 -0.60
CA ASN A 343 12.74 -6.47 -1.91
C ASN A 343 12.03 -5.66 -3.01
N ASN A 344 10.70 -5.74 -3.08
CA ASN A 344 9.95 -5.18 -4.19
C ASN A 344 9.97 -3.65 -4.19
N CYS A 345 9.90 -3.00 -3.03
CA CYS A 345 10.00 -1.54 -2.96
C CYS A 345 11.40 -1.04 -3.34
N GLY A 346 12.46 -1.68 -2.85
CA GLY A 346 13.85 -1.31 -3.19
C GLY A 346 14.14 -1.51 -4.68
N LYS A 347 13.71 -2.64 -5.25
CA LYS A 347 13.89 -2.93 -6.68
C LYS A 347 13.08 -2.01 -7.58
N ALA A 348 11.84 -1.70 -7.20
CA ALA A 348 11.01 -0.74 -7.93
C ALA A 348 11.64 0.65 -7.97
N LEU A 349 12.21 1.11 -6.85
CA LEU A 349 12.92 2.39 -6.78
C LEU A 349 14.15 2.40 -7.70
N ASP A 350 14.96 1.34 -7.69
CA ASP A 350 16.11 1.20 -8.58
C ASP A 350 15.68 1.21 -10.07
N ILE A 351 14.60 0.52 -10.39
CA ILE A 351 14.00 0.49 -11.74
C ILE A 351 13.55 1.90 -12.17
N ALA A 352 12.87 2.63 -11.31
CA ALA A 352 12.42 3.99 -11.62
C ALA A 352 13.61 4.95 -11.87
N ARG A 353 14.69 4.82 -11.09
CA ARG A 353 15.94 5.58 -11.30
C ARG A 353 16.58 5.24 -12.64
N MET A 354 16.68 3.95 -12.99
CA MET A 354 17.19 3.53 -14.30
C MET A 354 16.33 4.06 -15.46
N ALA A 355 15.00 3.94 -15.34
CA ALA A 355 14.06 4.43 -16.37
C ALA A 355 14.20 5.93 -16.58
N ARG A 356 14.24 6.71 -15.49
CA ARG A 356 14.45 8.16 -15.55
C ARG A 356 15.77 8.50 -16.27
N ASP A 357 16.85 7.81 -15.94
CA ASP A 357 18.16 8.01 -16.54
C ASP A 357 18.16 7.69 -18.06
N MET A 358 17.55 6.59 -18.45
CA MET A 358 17.45 6.16 -19.86
C MET A 358 16.70 7.16 -20.74
N MET A 359 15.82 7.98 -20.18
CA MET A 359 15.01 8.97 -20.89
C MET A 359 15.70 10.34 -21.00
N GLY A 360 16.88 10.49 -20.41
CA GLY A 360 17.65 11.75 -20.47
C GLY A 360 16.87 12.94 -19.91
N GLY A 361 16.85 14.06 -20.63
CA GLY A 361 16.12 15.27 -20.23
C GLY A 361 14.61 15.08 -20.09
N ASN A 362 14.00 14.25 -20.93
CA ASN A 362 12.59 13.91 -20.83
C ASN A 362 12.25 13.10 -19.56
N GLY A 363 13.23 12.38 -19.00
CA GLY A 363 13.08 11.70 -17.72
C GLY A 363 12.97 12.63 -16.50
N ILE A 364 13.26 13.91 -16.67
CA ILE A 364 13.14 14.94 -15.62
C ILE A 364 11.75 15.61 -15.64
N SER A 365 11.02 15.52 -16.76
CA SER A 365 9.67 16.04 -16.87
C SER A 365 8.64 15.09 -16.27
N ASP A 366 7.64 15.63 -15.57
CA ASP A 366 6.52 14.87 -15.02
C ASP A 366 5.52 14.37 -16.10
N GLU A 367 5.59 14.91 -17.32
CA GLU A 367 4.74 14.54 -18.45
C GLU A 367 4.84 13.04 -18.80
N PHE A 368 6.01 12.45 -18.62
CA PHE A 368 6.27 11.04 -18.94
C PHE A 368 5.91 10.07 -17.81
N GLY A 369 5.57 10.57 -16.63
CA GLY A 369 5.16 9.80 -15.47
C GLY A 369 6.29 9.10 -14.70
N VAL A 370 7.44 8.86 -15.31
CA VAL A 370 8.57 8.16 -14.65
C VAL A 370 9.15 8.97 -13.50
N ALA A 371 9.34 10.28 -13.66
CA ALA A 371 9.82 11.14 -12.57
C ALA A 371 8.85 11.15 -11.38
N ARG A 372 7.54 11.15 -11.65
CA ARG A 372 6.49 11.04 -10.63
C ARG A 372 6.59 9.71 -9.87
N HIS A 373 6.69 8.59 -10.59
CA HIS A 373 6.89 7.28 -9.96
C HIS A 373 8.18 7.21 -9.15
N LEU A 374 9.26 7.81 -9.62
CA LEU A 374 10.53 7.85 -8.90
C LEU A 374 10.37 8.49 -7.50
N VAL A 375 9.81 9.69 -7.44
CA VAL A 375 9.63 10.37 -6.13
C VAL A 375 8.57 9.70 -5.27
N ASN A 376 7.54 9.09 -5.87
CA ASN A 376 6.58 8.26 -5.16
C ASN A 376 7.26 7.05 -4.51
N LEU A 377 8.13 6.36 -5.23
CA LEU A 377 8.81 5.16 -4.74
C LEU A 377 9.85 5.45 -3.66
N GLU A 378 10.41 6.66 -3.59
CA GLU A 378 11.20 7.09 -2.42
C GLU A 378 10.33 7.05 -1.14
N VAL A 379 9.07 7.47 -1.23
CA VAL A 379 8.13 7.39 -0.10
C VAL A 379 7.76 5.94 0.19
N VAL A 380 7.40 5.15 -0.83
CA VAL A 380 7.01 3.74 -0.69
C VAL A 380 8.12 2.90 -0.04
N ASN A 381 9.38 3.18 -0.38
CA ASN A 381 10.55 2.51 0.24
C ASN A 381 10.78 2.94 1.69
N THR A 382 10.20 4.08 2.11
CA THR A 382 10.42 4.68 3.43
C THR A 382 9.33 4.33 4.44
N TYR A 383 8.04 4.38 4.05
CA TYR A 383 6.93 4.24 4.97
C TYR A 383 6.59 2.78 5.31
N GLU A 384 5.72 2.60 6.32
CA GLU A 384 5.26 1.29 6.82
C GLU A 384 6.41 0.33 7.15
N GLY A 385 7.42 0.85 7.81
CA GLY A 385 8.70 0.21 8.01
C GLY A 385 9.67 0.57 6.88
N THR A 386 10.76 1.22 7.24
CA THR A 386 11.81 1.56 6.27
C THR A 386 12.45 0.30 5.70
N HIS A 387 13.10 0.42 4.56
CA HIS A 387 13.90 -0.65 3.96
C HIS A 387 14.84 -1.30 4.98
N ASP A 388 15.47 -0.50 5.84
CA ASP A 388 16.40 -0.96 6.86
C ASP A 388 15.69 -1.62 8.05
N VAL A 389 14.55 -1.09 8.51
CA VAL A 389 13.75 -1.74 9.56
C VAL A 389 13.35 -3.16 9.15
N HIS A 390 12.93 -3.37 7.91
CA HIS A 390 12.64 -4.70 7.40
C HIS A 390 13.88 -5.61 7.33
N ALA A 391 15.06 -5.05 7.03
CA ALA A 391 16.32 -5.80 7.10
C ALA A 391 16.61 -6.27 8.52
N LEU A 392 16.37 -5.42 9.53
CA LEU A 392 16.58 -5.77 10.95
C LEU A 392 15.59 -6.83 11.44
N ILE A 393 14.33 -6.80 10.97
CA ILE A 393 13.34 -7.86 11.23
C ILE A 393 13.86 -9.20 10.71
N LEU A 394 14.35 -9.24 9.47
CA LEU A 394 14.91 -10.45 8.85
C LEU A 394 16.21 -10.90 9.51
N GLY A 395 17.08 -9.96 9.91
CA GLY A 395 18.31 -10.26 10.65
C GLY A 395 18.01 -10.91 11.99
N ARG A 396 17.05 -10.40 12.75
CA ARG A 396 16.60 -11.00 14.01
C ARG A 396 16.04 -12.40 13.79
N ALA A 397 15.26 -12.61 12.76
CA ALA A 397 14.69 -13.93 12.45
C ALA A 397 15.75 -15.00 12.19
N GLN A 398 16.89 -14.61 11.56
CA GLN A 398 17.99 -15.51 11.26
C GLN A 398 18.90 -15.77 12.44
N THR A 399 19.15 -14.78 13.28
CA THR A 399 20.16 -14.81 14.33
C THR A 399 19.60 -15.03 15.74
N GLY A 400 18.30 -14.79 15.94
CA GLY A 400 17.68 -14.72 17.24
C GLY A 400 18.05 -13.48 18.08
N ILE A 401 18.84 -12.55 17.51
CA ILE A 401 19.38 -11.36 18.20
C ILE A 401 18.72 -10.12 17.63
N ALA A 402 18.05 -9.33 18.47
CA ALA A 402 17.54 -8.03 18.05
C ALA A 402 18.71 -7.04 17.87
N ALA A 403 18.68 -6.29 16.76
CA ALA A 403 19.70 -5.27 16.48
C ALA A 403 19.53 -4.03 17.37
N PHE A 404 18.32 -3.80 17.85
CA PHE A 404 18.00 -2.81 18.88
C PHE A 404 17.01 -3.45 19.86
N SER A 405 17.21 -3.23 21.13
CA SER A 405 16.33 -3.63 22.22
C SER A 405 16.32 -2.53 23.25
N ASN A 406 15.17 -2.26 23.81
CA ASN A 406 15.07 -1.45 25.03
C ASN A 406 15.40 -2.30 26.24
#